data_5948b9526da4eca62610f716f56718f6
#
_entry.id   5948b9526da4eca62610f716f56718f6
#
_cell.length_a   1.000
_cell.length_b   1.000
_cell.length_c   1.000
_cell.angle_alpha   90.00
_cell.angle_beta   90.00
_cell.angle_gamma   90.00
#
_symmetry.space_group_name_H-M   'P 1'
#
loop_
_entity.id
_entity.type
_entity.pdbx_description
1 polymer ?
#
loop_
_entity_poly.entity_id
_entity_poly.type
_entity_poly.pdbx_seq_one_letter_code
_entity_poly.pdbx_strand_id
1 'polypeptide(L)'
;MNLFTSMLFYLLFNLAYTEDYVQEFQANVNILKEYSISKNKKFRSYELLGTFTDELGNFGKLDVIITSDVENNKLIKLEATGKNTYSNEEYLYFRAYRKESDFDVGVAIAEITGASDKFKPLIGMKCVQSVKYFKDTIFGIQKCKAKKSQINILKNKSN
;
A
#
# COMPACT_ATOMS: atom_id res chain seq x y z
N MET A 1 -7.97 -49.35 16.09
CA MET A 1 -8.39 -47.94 16.29
C MET A 1 -7.42 -47.08 15.52
N ASN A 2 -7.93 -46.39 14.55
CA ASN A 2 -7.35 -46.09 13.24
C ASN A 2 -6.25 -45.02 13.25
N LEU A 3 -5.06 -45.37 12.78
CA LEU A 3 -3.94 -44.46 12.46
C LEU A 3 -4.36 -43.35 11.46
N PHE A 4 -5.38 -43.58 10.64
CA PHE A 4 -5.89 -42.64 9.63
C PHE A 4 -6.58 -41.40 10.21
N THR A 5 -7.18 -41.49 11.38
CA THR A 5 -7.90 -40.37 12.05
C THR A 5 -6.93 -39.38 12.69
N SER A 6 -5.74 -39.81 13.09
CA SER A 6 -4.73 -38.92 13.69
C SER A 6 -4.02 -38.04 12.66
N MET A 7 -3.88 -38.52 11.42
CA MET A 7 -3.18 -37.78 10.36
C MET A 7 -4.06 -36.65 9.76
N LEU A 8 -5.40 -36.79 9.80
CA LEU A 8 -6.33 -35.78 9.32
C LEU A 8 -6.41 -34.57 10.26
N PHE A 9 -6.16 -34.78 11.57
CA PHE A 9 -6.20 -33.72 12.57
C PHE A 9 -4.98 -32.79 12.51
N TYR A 10 -3.82 -33.27 12.04
CA TYR A 10 -2.60 -32.47 11.88
C TYR A 10 -2.63 -31.55 10.64
N LEU A 11 -3.47 -31.85 9.64
CA LEU A 11 -3.60 -31.04 8.43
C LEU A 11 -4.48 -29.78 8.59
N LEU A 12 -5.27 -29.70 9.67
CA LEU A 12 -6.19 -28.58 9.91
C LEU A 12 -5.58 -27.42 10.72
N PHE A 13 -4.37 -27.55 11.27
CA PHE A 13 -3.76 -26.54 12.12
C PHE A 13 -2.79 -25.58 11.44
N ASN A 14 -2.62 -25.66 10.13
CA ASN A 14 -1.85 -24.67 9.36
C ASN A 14 -2.74 -23.61 8.67
N LEU A 15 -3.83 -23.18 9.30
CA LEU A 15 -4.44 -21.91 8.97
C LEU A 15 -3.42 -20.83 9.30
N ALA A 16 -2.77 -20.31 8.28
CA ALA A 16 -1.81 -19.23 8.42
C ALA A 16 -2.53 -18.04 9.06
N TYR A 17 -2.40 -17.91 10.37
CA TYR A 17 -2.97 -16.79 11.11
C TYR A 17 -2.34 -15.51 10.57
N THR A 18 -3.16 -14.64 10.01
CA THR A 18 -2.74 -13.32 9.55
C THR A 18 -3.22 -12.28 10.55
N GLU A 19 -2.36 -11.32 10.85
CA GLU A 19 -2.65 -10.16 11.68
C GLU A 19 -2.84 -8.94 10.77
N ASP A 20 -3.61 -7.96 11.22
CA ASP A 20 -3.67 -6.67 10.55
C ASP A 20 -2.39 -5.90 10.85
N TYR A 21 -1.75 -5.39 9.81
CA TYR A 21 -0.66 -4.43 9.90
C TYR A 21 -1.15 -3.09 9.38
N VAL A 22 -1.05 -2.05 10.20
CA VAL A 22 -1.58 -0.72 9.90
C VAL A 22 -0.46 0.29 9.73
N GLN A 23 -0.54 1.05 8.64
CA GLN A 23 0.35 2.15 8.33
C GLN A 23 -0.49 3.39 7.99
N GLU A 24 -0.11 4.55 8.52
CA GLU A 24 -0.67 5.84 8.18
C GLU A 24 0.34 6.65 7.37
N PHE A 25 -0.14 7.42 6.41
CA PHE A 25 0.72 8.27 5.59
C PHE A 25 0.07 9.60 5.26
N GLN A 26 0.92 10.59 5.03
CA GLN A 26 0.55 11.87 4.48
C GLN A 26 1.60 12.32 3.46
N ALA A 27 1.14 12.97 2.40
CA ALA A 27 2.04 13.43 1.35
C ALA A 27 1.51 14.69 0.66
N ASN A 28 2.40 15.50 0.14
CA ASN A 28 2.08 16.60 -0.75
C ASN A 28 1.87 16.05 -2.17
N VAL A 29 0.89 16.62 -2.85
CA VAL A 29 0.54 16.30 -4.25
C VAL A 29 1.20 17.33 -5.15
N ASN A 30 2.08 16.89 -6.05
CA ASN A 30 2.69 17.72 -7.06
C ASN A 30 2.28 17.25 -8.46
N ILE A 31 1.45 18.05 -9.17
CA ILE A 31 1.01 17.73 -10.52
C ILE A 31 2.18 17.94 -11.47
N LEU A 32 2.67 16.85 -12.07
CA LEU A 32 3.74 16.87 -13.05
C LEU A 32 3.21 17.24 -14.44
N LYS A 33 2.05 16.67 -14.81
CA LYS A 33 1.44 16.90 -16.13
C LYS A 33 -0.07 16.66 -16.08
N GLU A 34 -0.82 17.52 -16.77
CA GLU A 34 -2.25 17.32 -17.03
C GLU A 34 -2.53 17.54 -18.52
N TYR A 35 -3.31 16.65 -19.13
CA TYR A 35 -3.80 16.77 -20.50
C TYR A 35 -5.32 16.72 -20.50
N SER A 36 -5.96 17.72 -21.13
CA SER A 36 -7.40 17.67 -21.44
C SER A 36 -7.58 16.90 -22.75
N ILE A 37 -8.01 15.64 -22.65
CA ILE A 37 -8.21 14.75 -23.82
C ILE A 37 -9.51 15.12 -24.54
N SER A 38 -10.54 15.53 -23.77
CA SER A 38 -11.80 16.06 -24.29
C SER A 38 -12.40 17.04 -23.29
N LYS A 39 -13.59 17.60 -23.59
CA LYS A 39 -14.28 18.56 -22.71
C LYS A 39 -14.43 18.06 -21.27
N ASN A 40 -14.63 16.76 -21.09
CA ASN A 40 -14.94 16.18 -19.78
C ASN A 40 -13.90 15.14 -19.31
N LYS A 41 -12.84 14.87 -20.14
CA LYS A 41 -11.87 13.82 -19.84
C LYS A 41 -10.46 14.40 -19.71
N LYS A 42 -9.78 14.06 -18.63
CA LYS A 42 -8.41 14.47 -18.31
C LYS A 42 -7.56 13.28 -17.96
N PHE A 43 -6.31 13.33 -18.41
CA PHE A 43 -5.23 12.48 -17.93
C PHE A 43 -4.32 13.31 -17.03
N ARG A 44 -3.90 12.75 -15.91
CA ARG A 44 -2.95 13.38 -14.99
C ARG A 44 -1.82 12.45 -14.65
N SER A 45 -0.61 13.00 -14.57
CA SER A 45 0.49 12.39 -13.84
C SER A 45 0.92 13.32 -12.71
N TYR A 46 1.17 12.77 -11.54
CA TYR A 46 1.60 13.53 -10.37
C TYR A 46 2.44 12.66 -9.44
N GLU A 47 3.20 13.31 -8.59
CA GLU A 47 3.98 12.67 -7.55
C GLU A 47 3.39 12.97 -6.17
N LEU A 48 3.62 12.06 -5.24
CA LEU A 48 3.38 12.25 -3.83
C LEU A 48 4.70 12.13 -3.10
N LEU A 49 5.09 13.18 -2.40
CA LEU A 49 6.25 13.19 -1.53
C LEU A 49 5.80 13.41 -0.09
N GLY A 50 6.11 12.46 0.78
CA GLY A 50 5.61 12.53 2.14
C GLY A 50 6.28 11.60 3.12
N THR A 51 5.55 11.30 4.18
CA THR A 51 6.00 10.46 5.29
C THR A 51 4.94 9.42 5.65
N PHE A 52 5.39 8.38 6.33
CA PHE A 52 4.51 7.38 6.93
C PHE A 52 4.97 7.04 8.34
N THR A 53 4.03 6.53 9.12
CA THR A 53 4.23 5.87 10.40
C THR A 53 3.42 4.58 10.43
N ASP A 54 3.82 3.61 11.25
CA ASP A 54 3.05 2.39 11.45
C ASP A 54 2.80 2.09 12.92
N GLU A 55 1.89 1.16 13.19
CA GLU A 55 1.51 0.74 14.55
C GLU A 55 2.65 0.07 15.34
N LEU A 56 3.75 -0.34 14.66
CA LEU A 56 4.93 -0.93 15.28
C LEU A 56 5.96 0.14 15.66
N GLY A 57 5.66 1.43 15.40
CA GLY A 57 6.51 2.57 15.66
C GLY A 57 7.61 2.77 14.64
N ASN A 58 7.51 2.15 13.44
CA ASN A 58 8.38 2.51 12.33
C ASN A 58 7.87 3.79 11.68
N PHE A 59 8.78 4.52 11.04
CA PHE A 59 8.49 5.72 10.28
C PHE A 59 9.47 5.86 9.12
N GLY A 60 9.12 6.70 8.16
CA GLY A 60 9.98 6.91 7.01
C GLY A 60 9.42 7.87 5.99
N LYS A 61 10.01 7.83 4.81
CA LYS A 61 9.64 8.65 3.65
C LYS A 61 8.82 7.84 2.66
N LEU A 62 7.85 8.51 2.05
CA LEU A 62 7.00 8.00 0.98
C LEU A 62 7.30 8.80 -0.29
N ASP A 63 7.56 8.09 -1.38
CA ASP A 63 7.77 8.63 -2.72
C ASP A 63 6.94 7.82 -3.73
N VAL A 64 6.01 8.46 -4.44
CA VAL A 64 5.05 7.77 -5.33
C VAL A 64 4.86 8.56 -6.62
N ILE A 65 4.89 7.86 -7.75
CA ILE A 65 4.42 8.37 -9.03
C ILE A 65 3.05 7.78 -9.32
N ILE A 66 2.12 8.64 -9.75
CA ILE A 66 0.74 8.29 -10.04
C ILE A 66 0.35 8.74 -11.43
N THR A 67 -0.42 7.90 -12.12
CA THR A 67 -1.17 8.26 -13.31
C THR A 67 -2.66 8.05 -13.06
N SER A 68 -3.50 8.96 -13.58
CA SER A 68 -4.95 8.85 -13.43
C SER A 68 -5.71 9.36 -14.64
N ASP A 69 -6.81 8.68 -14.94
CA ASP A 69 -7.85 9.12 -15.87
C ASP A 69 -9.05 9.61 -15.06
N VAL A 70 -9.48 10.83 -15.37
CA VAL A 70 -10.64 11.48 -14.74
C VAL A 70 -11.64 11.85 -15.81
N GLU A 71 -12.91 11.50 -15.64
CA GLU A 71 -14.00 11.85 -16.54
C GLU A 71 -15.21 12.35 -15.75
N ASN A 72 -15.78 13.49 -16.16
CA ASN A 72 -16.90 14.13 -15.45
C ASN A 72 -16.62 14.34 -13.94
N ASN A 73 -15.40 14.72 -13.57
CA ASN A 73 -14.90 14.88 -12.20
C ASN A 73 -14.88 13.58 -11.36
N LYS A 74 -15.06 12.43 -11.99
CA LYS A 74 -14.91 11.12 -11.33
C LYS A 74 -13.60 10.46 -11.75
N LEU A 75 -12.96 9.80 -10.83
CA LEU A 75 -11.82 8.96 -11.12
C LEU A 75 -12.30 7.72 -11.87
N ILE A 76 -11.77 7.48 -13.05
CA ILE A 76 -12.02 6.26 -13.83
C ILE A 76 -10.98 5.20 -13.50
N LYS A 77 -9.71 5.62 -13.45
CA LYS A 77 -8.58 4.74 -13.19
C LYS A 77 -7.44 5.51 -12.53
N LEU A 78 -6.79 4.88 -11.57
CA LEU A 78 -5.54 5.36 -10.99
C LEU A 78 -4.57 4.20 -10.85
N GLU A 79 -3.34 4.40 -11.26
CA GLU A 79 -2.23 3.50 -11.05
C GLU A 79 -1.10 4.27 -10.36
N ALA A 80 -0.56 3.67 -9.32
CA ALA A 80 0.54 4.20 -8.55
C ALA A 80 1.68 3.20 -8.45
N THR A 81 2.90 3.70 -8.50
CA THR A 81 4.11 2.95 -8.17
C THR A 81 4.90 3.81 -7.19
N GLY A 82 5.27 3.24 -6.05
CA GLY A 82 5.93 4.01 -5.00
C GLY A 82 6.97 3.22 -4.23
N LYS A 83 7.72 3.97 -3.44
CA LYS A 83 8.76 3.50 -2.53
C LYS A 83 8.51 4.05 -1.14
N ASN A 84 8.50 3.16 -0.16
CA ASN A 84 8.63 3.52 1.26
C ASN A 84 10.07 3.28 1.68
N THR A 85 10.75 4.31 2.17
CA THR A 85 12.09 4.21 2.76
C THR A 85 11.97 4.41 4.26
N TYR A 86 12.29 3.38 5.02
CA TYR A 86 12.24 3.36 6.48
C TYR A 86 13.42 4.14 7.08
N SER A 87 13.31 4.54 8.35
CA SER A 87 14.35 5.29 9.06
C SER A 87 15.70 4.56 9.19
N ASN A 88 15.72 3.25 9.00
CA ASN A 88 16.92 2.40 8.98
C ASN A 88 17.43 2.09 7.57
N GLU A 89 17.05 2.90 6.57
CA GLU A 89 17.40 2.79 5.14
C GLU A 89 16.86 1.55 4.42
N GLU A 90 16.15 0.66 5.10
CA GLU A 90 15.39 -0.42 4.46
C GLU A 90 14.24 0.15 3.62
N TYR A 91 13.84 -0.55 2.57
CA TYR A 91 12.79 -0.04 1.68
C TYR A 91 11.86 -1.11 1.15
N LEU A 92 10.67 -0.64 0.75
CA LEU A 92 9.66 -1.41 0.04
C LEU A 92 9.24 -0.66 -1.23
N TYR A 93 9.10 -1.37 -2.35
CA TYR A 93 8.39 -0.90 -3.52
C TYR A 93 6.98 -1.48 -3.53
N PHE A 94 6.01 -0.70 -3.97
CA PHE A 94 4.63 -1.14 -4.09
C PHE A 94 3.98 -0.62 -5.37
N ARG A 95 2.91 -1.29 -5.78
CA ARG A 95 1.95 -0.80 -6.77
C ARG A 95 0.59 -0.70 -6.13
N ALA A 96 -0.17 0.33 -6.50
CA ALA A 96 -1.53 0.51 -6.04
C ALA A 96 -2.47 0.82 -7.21
N TYR A 97 -3.72 0.37 -7.07
CA TYR A 97 -4.76 0.52 -8.07
C TYR A 97 -6.03 1.02 -7.43
N ARG A 98 -6.69 1.96 -8.08
CA ARG A 98 -7.98 2.48 -7.71
C ARG A 98 -8.84 2.66 -8.96
N LYS A 99 -10.10 2.23 -8.90
CA LYS A 99 -11.07 2.32 -9.99
C LYS A 99 -12.33 3.03 -9.51
N GLU A 100 -13.03 3.66 -10.45
CA GLU A 100 -14.37 4.23 -10.35
C GLU A 100 -14.78 4.70 -8.95
N SER A 101 -14.41 5.91 -8.61
CA SER A 101 -14.69 6.52 -7.31
C SER A 101 -14.72 8.04 -7.43
N ASP A 102 -15.14 8.70 -6.36
CA ASP A 102 -14.90 10.12 -6.26
C ASP A 102 -13.39 10.38 -6.27
N PHE A 103 -12.96 11.49 -6.87
CA PHE A 103 -11.54 11.78 -6.97
C PHE A 103 -10.91 11.98 -5.59
N ASP A 104 -11.59 12.74 -4.72
CA ASP A 104 -11.05 13.21 -3.44
C ASP A 104 -11.05 12.15 -2.33
N VAL A 105 -11.87 11.09 -2.46
CA VAL A 105 -12.00 10.03 -1.45
C VAL A 105 -12.11 8.68 -2.14
N GLY A 106 -11.39 7.68 -1.62
CA GLY A 106 -11.58 6.33 -2.15
C GLY A 106 -10.68 5.28 -1.53
N VAL A 107 -10.86 4.07 -2.05
CA VAL A 107 -10.14 2.88 -1.62
C VAL A 107 -9.29 2.36 -2.77
N ALA A 108 -8.01 2.12 -2.50
CA ALA A 108 -7.08 1.49 -3.41
C ALA A 108 -6.66 0.11 -2.89
N ILE A 109 -6.29 -0.78 -3.80
CA ILE A 109 -5.59 -2.03 -3.48
C ILE A 109 -4.12 -1.82 -3.78
N ALA A 110 -3.27 -2.11 -2.82
CA ALA A 110 -1.82 -2.05 -2.96
C ALA A 110 -1.19 -3.43 -2.80
N GLU A 111 -0.06 -3.66 -3.47
CA GLU A 111 0.73 -4.87 -3.36
C GLU A 111 2.22 -4.50 -3.29
N ILE A 112 2.95 -5.12 -2.37
CA ILE A 112 4.40 -4.99 -2.28
C ILE A 112 5.04 -5.76 -3.43
N THR A 113 5.78 -5.06 -4.29
CA THR A 113 6.34 -5.63 -5.54
C THR A 113 7.86 -5.77 -5.52
N GLY A 114 8.53 -5.15 -4.54
CA GLY A 114 9.97 -5.21 -4.37
C GLY A 114 10.39 -4.74 -2.99
N ALA A 115 11.61 -5.06 -2.58
CA ALA A 115 12.10 -4.73 -1.25
C ALA A 115 13.63 -4.84 -1.16
N SER A 116 14.21 -4.20 -0.14
CA SER A 116 15.57 -4.49 0.33
C SER A 116 15.69 -5.93 0.86
N ASP A 117 16.90 -6.44 1.03
CA ASP A 117 17.15 -7.85 1.36
C ASP A 117 16.39 -8.33 2.60
N LYS A 118 16.41 -7.54 3.66
CA LYS A 118 15.68 -7.81 4.91
C LYS A 118 14.18 -7.94 4.71
N PHE A 119 13.62 -7.11 3.83
CA PHE A 119 12.18 -7.02 3.60
C PHE A 119 11.67 -7.87 2.44
N LYS A 120 12.54 -8.62 1.75
CA LYS A 120 12.13 -9.56 0.68
C LYS A 120 10.96 -10.48 1.03
N PRO A 121 10.84 -11.02 2.27
CA PRO A 121 9.69 -11.85 2.62
C PRO A 121 8.34 -11.12 2.68
N LEU A 122 8.35 -9.78 2.57
CA LEU A 122 7.13 -8.97 2.49
C LEU A 122 6.58 -8.84 1.05
N ILE A 123 7.37 -9.22 0.03
CA ILE A 123 6.93 -9.17 -1.37
C ILE A 123 5.69 -10.04 -1.57
N GLY A 124 4.70 -9.52 -2.28
CA GLY A 124 3.38 -10.14 -2.48
C GLY A 124 2.36 -9.85 -1.38
N MET A 125 2.73 -9.14 -0.30
CA MET A 125 1.78 -8.71 0.71
C MET A 125 0.80 -7.71 0.12
N LYS A 126 -0.50 -7.98 0.29
CA LYS A 126 -1.59 -7.14 -0.22
C LYS A 126 -2.20 -6.30 0.89
N CYS A 127 -2.52 -5.07 0.53
CA CYS A 127 -3.04 -4.07 1.44
C CYS A 127 -4.25 -3.36 0.83
N VAL A 128 -5.11 -2.86 1.68
CA VAL A 128 -6.20 -1.94 1.33
C VAL A 128 -5.82 -0.57 1.85
N GLN A 129 -5.87 0.43 0.99
CA GLN A 129 -5.60 1.82 1.33
C GLN A 129 -6.89 2.64 1.26
N SER A 130 -7.22 3.35 2.33
CA SER A 130 -8.24 4.40 2.33
C SER A 130 -7.55 5.74 2.25
N VAL A 131 -7.93 6.56 1.27
CA VAL A 131 -7.29 7.86 1.02
C VAL A 131 -8.30 8.99 1.00
N LYS A 132 -7.86 10.16 1.45
CA LYS A 132 -8.61 11.42 1.37
C LYS A 132 -7.67 12.56 0.97
N TYR A 133 -8.05 13.30 -0.05
CA TYR A 133 -7.37 14.53 -0.46
C TYR A 133 -7.95 15.73 0.27
N PHE A 134 -7.09 16.63 0.66
CA PHE A 134 -7.45 17.94 1.18
C PHE A 134 -6.47 18.98 0.64
N LYS A 135 -6.95 19.82 -0.28
CA LYS A 135 -6.13 20.77 -1.05
C LYS A 135 -5.01 20.02 -1.80
N ASP A 136 -3.77 20.36 -1.52
CA ASP A 136 -2.54 19.80 -2.09
C ASP A 136 -1.94 18.66 -1.26
N THR A 137 -2.70 18.12 -0.31
CA THR A 137 -2.23 17.07 0.60
C THR A 137 -3.15 15.85 0.52
N ILE A 138 -2.55 14.66 0.54
CA ILE A 138 -3.26 13.39 0.71
C ILE A 138 -2.97 12.81 2.10
N PHE A 139 -4.00 12.27 2.72
CA PHE A 139 -3.95 11.47 3.94
C PHE A 139 -4.42 10.07 3.64
N GLY A 140 -3.76 9.08 4.18
CA GLY A 140 -4.16 7.70 3.96
C GLY A 140 -3.85 6.78 5.11
N ILE A 141 -4.70 5.74 5.22
CA ILE A 141 -4.51 4.61 6.12
C ILE A 141 -4.43 3.36 5.26
N GLN A 142 -3.39 2.57 5.46
CA GLN A 142 -3.18 1.29 4.80
C GLN A 142 -3.31 0.15 5.80
N LYS A 143 -4.09 -0.88 5.47
CA LYS A 143 -4.20 -2.13 6.21
C LYS A 143 -3.76 -3.30 5.36
N CYS A 144 -2.81 -4.08 5.85
CA CYS A 144 -2.29 -5.26 5.19
C CYS A 144 -2.59 -6.50 6.03
N LYS A 145 -2.92 -7.61 5.39
CA LYS A 145 -2.97 -8.92 6.04
C LYS A 145 -1.56 -9.52 6.03
N ALA A 146 -0.91 -9.50 7.19
CA ALA A 146 0.46 -9.95 7.35
C ALA A 146 0.54 -11.25 8.15
N LYS A 147 1.43 -12.16 7.75
CA LYS A 147 1.76 -13.35 8.55
C LYS A 147 2.58 -12.93 9.78
N LYS A 148 2.51 -13.68 10.86
CA LYS A 148 3.31 -13.42 12.08
C LYS A 148 4.81 -13.28 11.80
N SER A 149 5.35 -14.07 10.87
CA SER A 149 6.75 -13.95 10.42
C SER A 149 7.05 -12.61 9.77
N GLN A 150 6.12 -12.07 8.97
CA GLN A 150 6.25 -10.75 8.32
C GLN A 150 6.18 -9.63 9.35
N ILE A 151 5.27 -9.71 10.33
CA ILE A 151 5.22 -8.77 11.46
C ILE A 151 6.53 -8.77 12.24
N ASN A 152 7.12 -9.93 12.51
CA ASN A 152 8.41 -10.03 13.20
C ASN A 152 9.54 -9.35 12.43
N ILE A 153 9.55 -9.43 11.10
CA ILE A 153 10.53 -8.72 10.24
C ILE A 153 10.38 -7.20 10.39
N LEU A 154 9.13 -6.71 10.40
CA LEU A 154 8.83 -5.27 10.56
C LEU A 154 9.14 -4.76 11.98
N LYS A 155 9.00 -5.61 13.02
CA LYS A 155 9.33 -5.29 14.42
C LYS A 155 10.84 -5.22 14.69
N ASN A 156 11.64 -5.99 13.97
CA ASN A 156 13.09 -6.04 14.19
C ASN A 156 13.75 -4.77 13.69
N LYS A 157 13.76 -3.75 14.53
CA LYS A 157 14.61 -2.56 14.36
C LYS A 157 16.04 -3.07 14.38
N SER A 158 16.76 -2.94 13.26
CA SER A 158 18.21 -3.12 13.30
C SER A 158 18.77 -2.04 14.22
N ASN A 159 19.34 -2.44 15.34
CA ASN A 159 20.20 -1.56 16.14
C ASN A 159 21.44 -1.21 15.33
#